data_d966b31cae96e82c7ce9fa4966fc4de2
#
_entry.id   d966b31cae96e82c7ce9fa4966fc4de2
#
_cell.length_a   1.000
_cell.length_b   1.000
_cell.length_c   1.000
_cell.angle_alpha   90.00
_cell.angle_beta   90.00
_cell.angle_gamma   90.00
#
_symmetry.space_group_name_H-M   'P 1'
#
loop_
_entity.id
_entity.type
_entity.pdbx_description
1 polymer ?
#
loop_
_entity_poly.entity_id
_entity_poly.type
_entity_poly.pdbx_seq_one_letter_code
_entity_poly.pdbx_strand_id
1 'polypeptide(L)'
;MKKLFYLTLALLAWTACGTSSTKDNDPWGQIDPGQVEAQSTSMDQSMHSNAMNRDMTYSVWLPTGYDEKKTYPFLYLLHGYEDSNQNATWNRCWLDKGNAAYIADQYQKGGGVAMVIIMPNGLDKFYIWDNYEDFFENELMAKVEADFHCNGKRAIAGLSMGGFGTLWHATKFPTKFKYAYAMSPAASMMGMDPKTNISAATDKSVFPAFTIEVGKQDYTVNNSDSKKLYDHMVKNGITCDWVERDGSHDWPFWQACLPKALVKIGQSFK
;
A
#
# COMPACT_ATOMS: atom_id res chain seq x y z
N MET A 1 -61.87 -6.50 35.01
CA MET A 1 -61.59 -5.14 34.52
C MET A 1 -60.10 -5.07 34.16
N LYS A 2 -59.78 -5.24 32.92
CA LYS A 2 -58.39 -5.22 32.39
C LYS A 2 -58.10 -3.80 31.89
N LYS A 3 -57.14 -3.13 32.50
CA LYS A 3 -56.60 -1.85 31.99
C LYS A 3 -55.51 -2.08 30.96
N LEU A 4 -55.78 -1.62 29.76
CA LEU A 4 -54.85 -1.60 28.61
C LEU A 4 -53.95 -0.37 28.74
N PHE A 5 -52.63 -0.57 28.83
CA PHE A 5 -51.64 0.51 28.75
C PHE A 5 -51.18 0.64 27.25
N TYR A 6 -51.47 1.77 26.65
CA TYR A 6 -50.91 2.14 25.36
C TYR A 6 -49.55 2.76 25.60
N LEU A 7 -48.51 2.15 25.02
CA LEU A 7 -47.17 2.70 24.96
C LEU A 7 -47.05 3.50 23.65
N THR A 8 -46.98 4.82 23.76
CA THR A 8 -46.70 5.72 22.62
C THR A 8 -45.20 5.73 22.36
N LEU A 9 -44.79 5.23 21.20
CA LEU A 9 -43.43 5.33 20.68
C LEU A 9 -43.23 6.73 20.12
N ALA A 10 -42.40 7.57 20.73
CA ALA A 10 -41.98 8.83 20.18
C ALA A 10 -40.81 8.58 19.22
N LEU A 11 -41.05 8.77 17.89
CA LEU A 11 -39.99 8.87 16.90
C LEU A 11 -39.25 10.21 17.06
N LEU A 12 -38.04 10.17 17.54
CA LEU A 12 -37.12 11.30 17.44
C LEU A 12 -36.48 11.29 16.05
N ALA A 13 -36.96 12.18 15.18
CA ALA A 13 -36.29 12.49 13.93
C ALA A 13 -35.01 13.30 14.22
N TRP A 14 -33.85 12.72 14.02
CA TRP A 14 -32.60 13.43 13.98
C TRP A 14 -32.46 14.08 12.58
N THR A 15 -32.64 15.37 12.53
CA THR A 15 -32.23 16.18 11.37
C THR A 15 -30.71 16.31 11.41
N ALA A 16 -30.03 15.57 10.55
CA ALA A 16 -28.63 15.75 10.28
C ALA A 16 -28.41 17.09 9.57
N CYS A 17 -27.76 18.02 10.24
CA CYS A 17 -27.29 19.26 9.68
C CYS A 17 -26.14 18.95 8.71
N GLY A 18 -26.38 19.08 7.39
CA GLY A 18 -25.39 18.84 6.37
C GLY A 18 -24.34 19.94 6.38
N THR A 19 -23.12 19.62 6.80
CA THR A 19 -21.95 20.43 6.43
C THR A 19 -21.48 19.98 5.06
N SER A 20 -21.59 20.85 4.07
CA SER A 20 -21.02 20.70 2.74
C SER A 20 -19.50 20.62 2.84
N SER A 21 -18.93 19.44 2.87
CA SER A 21 -17.53 19.23 2.57
C SER A 21 -17.41 19.07 1.05
N THR A 22 -16.49 19.83 0.46
CA THR A 22 -16.06 19.69 -0.93
C THR A 22 -15.81 18.22 -1.24
N LYS A 23 -16.60 17.67 -2.16
CA LYS A 23 -16.40 16.31 -2.66
C LYS A 23 -15.05 16.26 -3.35
N ASP A 24 -14.04 15.75 -2.66
CA ASP A 24 -12.91 15.15 -3.34
C ASP A 24 -13.50 14.09 -4.27
N ASN A 25 -13.13 14.15 -5.56
CA ASN A 25 -13.56 13.18 -6.56
C ASN A 25 -12.93 11.81 -6.23
N ASP A 26 -13.48 11.15 -5.22
CA ASP A 26 -13.26 9.73 -5.00
C ASP A 26 -14.23 8.97 -5.92
N PRO A 27 -13.73 8.39 -7.03
CA PRO A 27 -14.60 7.70 -7.99
C PRO A 27 -15.28 6.46 -7.42
N TRP A 28 -14.95 6.05 -6.19
CA TRP A 28 -15.42 4.80 -5.60
C TRP A 28 -16.39 5.00 -4.42
N GLY A 29 -16.66 6.24 -3.99
CA GLY A 29 -17.47 6.52 -2.81
C GLY A 29 -16.75 6.12 -1.49
N GLN A 30 -17.39 6.36 -0.37
CA GLN A 30 -16.89 5.86 0.92
C GLN A 30 -17.05 4.34 0.95
N ILE A 31 -15.93 3.61 0.90
CA ILE A 31 -15.91 2.17 1.12
C ILE A 31 -16.19 1.94 2.60
N ASP A 32 -17.34 1.37 2.93
CA ASP A 32 -17.64 0.92 4.29
C ASP A 32 -16.87 -0.39 4.56
N PRO A 33 -15.87 -0.39 5.43
CA PRO A 33 -15.01 -1.57 5.65
C PRO A 33 -15.73 -2.73 6.36
N GLY A 34 -17.01 -2.60 6.70
CA GLY A 34 -17.72 -3.54 7.57
C GLY A 34 -18.70 -4.51 6.91
N GLN A 35 -18.97 -4.43 5.60
CA GLN A 35 -20.21 -5.03 5.08
C GLN A 35 -20.11 -6.19 4.07
N VAL A 36 -18.98 -6.60 3.54
CA VAL A 36 -18.97 -7.71 2.54
C VAL A 36 -17.75 -8.61 2.69
N GLU A 37 -17.97 -9.91 2.74
CA GLU A 37 -16.91 -10.90 2.57
C GLU A 37 -16.21 -10.71 1.21
N ALA A 38 -14.87 -10.63 1.23
CA ALA A 38 -14.08 -10.57 0.01
C ALA A 38 -14.30 -11.82 -0.84
N GLN A 39 -14.61 -11.64 -2.11
CA GLN A 39 -14.81 -12.75 -3.06
C GLN A 39 -13.50 -13.19 -3.75
N SER A 40 -12.39 -12.65 -3.33
CA SER A 40 -11.06 -12.95 -3.83
C SER A 40 -10.40 -14.06 -3.04
N THR A 41 -9.38 -14.65 -3.62
CA THR A 41 -8.55 -15.63 -2.93
C THR A 41 -7.34 -14.96 -2.33
N SER A 42 -7.19 -15.00 -1.01
CA SER A 42 -5.93 -14.66 -0.34
C SER A 42 -5.33 -15.94 0.26
N MET A 43 -4.01 -16.05 0.18
CA MET A 43 -3.29 -17.20 0.70
C MET A 43 -1.97 -16.76 1.33
N ASP A 44 -1.58 -17.43 2.40
CA ASP A 44 -0.27 -17.29 3.00
C ASP A 44 0.69 -18.32 2.41
N GLN A 45 1.89 -17.87 2.12
CA GLN A 45 2.95 -18.65 1.53
C GLN A 45 4.25 -18.49 2.32
N SER A 46 5.15 -19.43 2.14
CA SER A 46 6.51 -19.31 2.65
C SER A 46 7.51 -19.80 1.61
N MET A 47 8.73 -19.28 1.70
CA MET A 47 9.86 -19.73 0.93
C MET A 47 11.14 -19.67 1.76
N HIS A 48 12.03 -20.62 1.54
CA HIS A 48 13.37 -20.51 2.09
C HIS A 48 14.14 -19.43 1.33
N SER A 49 14.73 -18.50 2.08
CA SER A 49 15.60 -17.45 1.54
C SER A 49 17.05 -17.79 1.86
N ASN A 50 17.88 -17.88 0.84
CA ASN A 50 19.31 -18.03 1.02
C ASN A 50 19.94 -16.74 1.54
N ALA A 51 19.49 -15.57 1.05
CA ALA A 51 19.98 -14.28 1.50
C ALA A 51 19.73 -14.05 2.99
N MET A 52 18.53 -14.39 3.47
CA MET A 52 18.12 -14.25 4.88
C MET A 52 18.50 -15.45 5.74
N ASN A 53 18.92 -16.57 5.13
CA ASN A 53 19.21 -17.85 5.78
C ASN A 53 18.08 -18.32 6.71
N ARG A 54 16.83 -18.17 6.25
CA ARG A 54 15.62 -18.55 6.99
C ARG A 54 14.42 -18.67 6.06
N ASP A 55 13.35 -19.26 6.58
CA ASP A 55 12.06 -19.21 5.89
C ASP A 55 11.41 -17.83 6.06
N MET A 56 11.00 -17.28 4.94
CA MET A 56 10.33 -15.98 4.82
C MET A 56 8.88 -16.18 4.41
N THR A 57 7.96 -15.46 5.06
CA THR A 57 6.53 -15.52 4.78
C THR A 57 6.07 -14.34 3.94
N TYR A 58 5.05 -14.57 3.13
CA TYR A 58 4.33 -13.54 2.36
C TYR A 58 2.88 -13.95 2.15
N SER A 59 2.00 -12.97 2.02
CA SER A 59 0.61 -13.20 1.60
C SER A 59 0.44 -12.80 0.15
N VAL A 60 -0.46 -13.49 -0.54
CA VAL A 60 -0.84 -13.21 -1.92
C VAL A 60 -2.33 -12.99 -1.98
N TRP A 61 -2.76 -11.90 -2.63
CA TRP A 61 -4.13 -11.71 -3.05
C TRP A 61 -4.22 -11.88 -4.57
N LEU A 62 -5.09 -12.78 -5.00
CA LEU A 62 -5.38 -13.04 -6.41
C LEU A 62 -6.68 -12.33 -6.81
N PRO A 63 -6.73 -11.67 -7.97
CA PRO A 63 -7.93 -10.96 -8.43
C PRO A 63 -9.09 -11.93 -8.68
N THR A 64 -10.32 -11.46 -8.51
CA THR A 64 -11.50 -12.24 -8.86
C THR A 64 -11.42 -12.70 -10.32
N GLY A 65 -11.61 -13.99 -10.54
CA GLY A 65 -11.48 -14.61 -11.87
C GLY A 65 -10.03 -14.80 -12.32
N TYR A 66 -9.08 -14.92 -11.36
CA TYR A 66 -7.70 -15.29 -11.67
C TYR A 66 -7.65 -16.60 -12.50
N ASP A 67 -6.83 -16.57 -13.53
CA ASP A 67 -6.66 -17.69 -14.46
C ASP A 67 -5.15 -17.92 -14.66
N GLU A 68 -4.65 -19.07 -14.26
CA GLU A 68 -3.23 -19.44 -14.37
C GLU A 68 -2.67 -19.43 -15.81
N LYS A 69 -3.55 -19.37 -16.82
CA LYS A 69 -3.14 -19.25 -18.23
C LYS A 69 -2.94 -17.81 -18.69
N LYS A 70 -3.23 -16.85 -17.82
CA LYS A 70 -3.08 -15.41 -18.09
C LYS A 70 -1.92 -14.83 -17.31
N THR A 71 -1.48 -13.66 -17.73
CA THR A 71 -0.46 -12.89 -17.03
C THR A 71 -1.05 -11.62 -16.43
N TYR A 72 -0.52 -11.18 -15.29
CA TYR A 72 -1.05 -10.06 -14.53
C TYR A 72 0.05 -9.06 -14.17
N PRO A 73 -0.27 -7.77 -14.04
CA PRO A 73 0.61 -6.82 -13.38
C PRO A 73 0.63 -7.09 -11.87
N PHE A 74 1.73 -6.74 -11.22
CA PHE A 74 1.97 -7.00 -9.81
C PHE A 74 2.06 -5.71 -9.00
N LEU A 75 1.46 -5.74 -7.80
CA LEU A 75 1.66 -4.77 -6.74
C LEU A 75 2.37 -5.43 -5.56
N TYR A 76 3.53 -4.92 -5.18
CA TYR A 76 4.18 -5.23 -3.91
C TYR A 76 3.67 -4.25 -2.86
N LEU A 77 2.95 -4.74 -1.83
CA LEU A 77 2.29 -3.92 -0.82
C LEU A 77 2.93 -4.15 0.55
N LEU A 78 3.71 -3.18 0.99
CA LEU A 78 4.61 -3.27 2.12
C LEU A 78 3.95 -2.76 3.41
N HIS A 79 4.00 -3.55 4.49
CA HIS A 79 3.47 -3.16 5.80
C HIS A 79 4.43 -2.25 6.58
N GLY A 80 3.95 -1.64 7.68
CA GLY A 80 4.73 -0.82 8.60
C GLY A 80 5.53 -1.65 9.62
N TYR A 81 6.27 -0.94 10.47
CA TYR A 81 6.86 -1.54 11.65
C TYR A 81 5.75 -1.91 12.65
N GLU A 82 5.74 -3.12 13.12
CA GLU A 82 4.69 -3.59 14.05
C GLU A 82 5.23 -3.68 15.48
N ASP A 83 6.29 -4.44 15.68
CA ASP A 83 7.01 -4.54 16.96
C ASP A 83 8.38 -5.26 16.76
N SER A 84 9.14 -5.39 17.84
CA SER A 84 10.47 -6.06 17.80
C SER A 84 10.42 -7.59 17.79
N ASN A 85 9.23 -8.21 17.86
CA ASN A 85 9.11 -9.67 18.00
C ASN A 85 9.23 -10.42 16.67
N GLN A 86 9.37 -9.73 15.54
CA GLN A 86 9.54 -10.31 14.20
C GLN A 86 8.53 -11.43 13.92
N ASN A 87 7.25 -11.14 14.18
CA ASN A 87 6.17 -12.11 14.09
C ASN A 87 6.07 -12.68 12.66
N ALA A 88 5.95 -13.99 12.58
CA ALA A 88 5.81 -14.72 11.31
C ALA A 88 4.55 -14.34 10.51
N THR A 89 3.60 -13.64 11.09
CA THR A 89 2.31 -13.28 10.47
C THR A 89 2.21 -11.82 10.00
N TRP A 90 3.28 -11.02 10.04
CA TRP A 90 3.22 -9.60 9.62
C TRP A 90 2.92 -9.40 8.12
N ASN A 91 3.18 -10.41 7.29
CA ASN A 91 2.69 -10.43 5.92
C ASN A 91 1.17 -10.22 5.82
N ARG A 92 0.42 -10.52 6.88
CA ARG A 92 -1.04 -10.38 6.92
C ARG A 92 -1.54 -9.00 7.35
N CYS A 93 -0.67 -8.07 7.77
CA CYS A 93 -1.09 -6.77 8.30
C CYS A 93 -2.06 -6.02 7.38
N TRP A 94 -1.79 -6.02 6.08
CA TRP A 94 -2.68 -5.39 5.11
C TRP A 94 -4.01 -6.14 4.95
N LEU A 95 -4.04 -7.45 5.11
CA LEU A 95 -5.28 -8.24 5.06
C LEU A 95 -6.10 -8.04 6.34
N ASP A 96 -5.46 -8.20 7.51
CA ASP A 96 -6.15 -8.30 8.79
C ASP A 96 -6.49 -6.91 9.38
N LYS A 97 -5.63 -5.91 9.17
CA LYS A 97 -5.80 -4.54 9.68
C LYS A 97 -6.13 -3.53 8.56
N GLY A 98 -5.57 -3.74 7.37
CA GLY A 98 -5.68 -2.84 6.22
C GLY A 98 -6.90 -3.07 5.33
N ASN A 99 -7.63 -4.16 5.54
CA ASN A 99 -8.79 -4.57 4.74
C ASN A 99 -8.49 -4.65 3.22
N ALA A 100 -7.23 -4.97 2.87
CA ALA A 100 -6.73 -4.86 1.52
C ALA A 100 -7.47 -5.74 0.51
N ALA A 101 -7.88 -6.95 0.91
CA ALA A 101 -8.63 -7.86 0.05
C ALA A 101 -9.97 -7.24 -0.38
N TYR A 102 -10.74 -6.72 0.58
CA TYR A 102 -12.01 -6.05 0.30
C TYR A 102 -11.84 -4.82 -0.60
N ILE A 103 -10.85 -3.97 -0.28
CA ILE A 103 -10.57 -2.75 -1.05
C ILE A 103 -10.17 -3.10 -2.50
N ALA A 104 -9.33 -4.12 -2.69
CA ALA A 104 -8.92 -4.58 -4.01
C ALA A 104 -10.08 -5.18 -4.81
N ASP A 105 -10.98 -5.93 -4.14
CA ASP A 105 -12.21 -6.43 -4.77
C ASP A 105 -13.13 -5.29 -5.23
N GLN A 106 -13.34 -4.28 -4.38
CA GLN A 106 -14.16 -3.13 -4.76
C GLN A 106 -13.53 -2.36 -5.93
N TYR A 107 -12.20 -2.18 -5.91
CA TYR A 107 -11.47 -1.58 -7.01
C TYR A 107 -11.68 -2.36 -8.32
N GLN A 108 -11.54 -3.68 -8.31
CA GLN A 108 -11.74 -4.52 -9.49
C GLN A 108 -13.19 -4.49 -9.97
N LYS A 109 -14.18 -4.59 -9.07
CA LYS A 109 -15.62 -4.48 -9.38
C LYS A 109 -15.97 -3.14 -10.03
N GLY A 110 -15.30 -2.07 -9.64
CA GLY A 110 -15.42 -0.74 -10.24
C GLY A 110 -14.74 -0.59 -11.60
N GLY A 111 -14.23 -1.67 -12.22
CA GLY A 111 -13.56 -1.65 -13.52
C GLY A 111 -12.06 -1.37 -13.43
N GLY A 112 -11.48 -1.50 -12.24
CA GLY A 112 -10.05 -1.43 -12.02
C GLY A 112 -9.29 -2.58 -12.69
N VAL A 113 -7.99 -2.39 -12.88
CA VAL A 113 -7.11 -3.38 -13.50
C VAL A 113 -6.95 -4.59 -12.56
N ALA A 114 -7.24 -5.79 -13.06
CA ALA A 114 -6.93 -7.03 -12.34
C ALA A 114 -5.41 -7.15 -12.17
N MET A 115 -4.94 -7.28 -10.94
CA MET A 115 -3.52 -7.38 -10.59
C MET A 115 -3.33 -8.42 -9.49
N VAL A 116 -2.15 -8.97 -9.36
CA VAL A 116 -1.74 -9.78 -8.20
C VAL A 116 -1.12 -8.86 -7.16
N ILE A 117 -1.50 -9.02 -5.89
CA ILE A 117 -0.92 -8.23 -4.80
C ILE A 117 -0.09 -9.16 -3.91
N ILE A 118 1.19 -8.83 -3.75
CA ILE A 118 2.14 -9.54 -2.91
C ILE A 118 2.41 -8.71 -1.66
N MET A 119 2.22 -9.30 -0.50
CA MET A 119 2.41 -8.67 0.80
C MET A 119 3.50 -9.42 1.58
N PRO A 120 4.77 -9.05 1.42
CA PRO A 120 5.86 -9.73 2.10
C PRO A 120 5.94 -9.35 3.57
N ASN A 121 6.43 -10.28 4.41
CA ASN A 121 6.81 -9.98 5.77
C ASN A 121 8.13 -9.19 5.77
N GLY A 122 8.07 -7.91 6.06
CA GLY A 122 9.23 -7.01 6.12
C GLY A 122 10.08 -7.19 7.38
N LEU A 123 9.61 -8.02 8.32
CA LEU A 123 10.18 -8.11 9.65
C LEU A 123 10.33 -6.70 10.26
N ASP A 124 11.41 -6.40 10.93
CA ASP A 124 11.79 -5.06 11.37
C ASP A 124 12.97 -4.50 10.54
N LYS A 125 13.14 -4.98 9.30
CA LYS A 125 14.34 -4.77 8.49
C LYS A 125 14.25 -3.58 7.53
N PHE A 126 13.19 -2.79 7.61
CA PHE A 126 12.95 -1.66 6.71
C PHE A 126 13.07 -2.02 5.22
N TYR A 127 12.91 -3.31 4.92
CA TYR A 127 13.03 -3.88 3.58
C TYR A 127 14.42 -3.77 2.94
N ILE A 128 15.44 -3.45 3.72
CA ILE A 128 16.82 -3.25 3.22
C ILE A 128 17.91 -3.91 4.07
N TRP A 129 17.71 -4.03 5.42
CA TRP A 129 18.77 -4.49 6.30
C TRP A 129 18.89 -6.02 6.34
N ASP A 130 20.08 -6.48 6.78
CA ASP A 130 20.39 -7.89 7.01
C ASP A 130 20.10 -8.75 5.77
N ASN A 131 20.50 -8.28 4.57
CA ASN A 131 20.27 -8.91 3.27
C ASN A 131 18.79 -8.96 2.82
N TYR A 132 17.90 -8.21 3.48
CA TYR A 132 16.48 -8.18 3.07
C TYR A 132 16.32 -7.63 1.65
N GLU A 133 17.12 -6.62 1.28
CA GLU A 133 17.09 -6.08 -0.09
C GLU A 133 17.40 -7.16 -1.14
N ASP A 134 18.42 -7.98 -0.89
CA ASP A 134 18.79 -9.09 -1.78
C ASP A 134 17.66 -10.14 -1.85
N PHE A 135 17.11 -10.52 -0.71
CA PHE A 135 15.92 -11.39 -0.66
C PHE A 135 14.77 -10.83 -1.50
N PHE A 136 14.39 -9.56 -1.27
CA PHE A 136 13.25 -8.94 -1.95
C PHE A 136 13.46 -8.86 -3.47
N GLU A 137 14.61 -8.34 -3.88
CA GLU A 137 14.88 -8.00 -5.28
C GLU A 137 15.27 -9.21 -6.15
N ASN A 138 15.91 -10.22 -5.58
CA ASN A 138 16.51 -11.31 -6.33
C ASN A 138 15.85 -12.68 -6.03
N GLU A 139 15.25 -12.88 -4.86
CA GLU A 139 14.63 -14.16 -4.52
C GLU A 139 13.10 -14.07 -4.56
N LEU A 140 12.48 -13.17 -3.75
CA LEU A 140 11.03 -13.07 -3.64
C LEU A 140 10.39 -12.68 -4.96
N MET A 141 10.85 -11.57 -5.58
CA MET A 141 10.27 -11.11 -6.85
C MET A 141 10.35 -12.20 -7.92
N ALA A 142 11.50 -12.83 -8.08
CA ALA A 142 11.68 -13.90 -9.08
C ALA A 142 10.71 -15.07 -8.86
N LYS A 143 10.56 -15.50 -7.59
CA LYS A 143 9.66 -16.62 -7.25
C LYS A 143 8.20 -16.27 -7.49
N VAL A 144 7.70 -15.20 -6.91
CA VAL A 144 6.26 -14.87 -7.00
C VAL A 144 5.85 -14.52 -8.44
N GLU A 145 6.74 -13.93 -9.21
CA GLU A 145 6.49 -13.59 -10.61
C GLU A 145 6.41 -14.82 -11.52
N ALA A 146 7.20 -15.84 -11.22
CA ALA A 146 7.09 -17.13 -11.89
C ALA A 146 5.82 -17.89 -11.46
N ASP A 147 5.53 -17.96 -10.17
CA ASP A 147 4.42 -18.72 -9.62
C ASP A 147 3.04 -18.14 -10.03
N PHE A 148 2.93 -16.81 -10.12
CA PHE A 148 1.67 -16.12 -10.38
C PHE A 148 1.64 -15.37 -11.71
N HIS A 149 2.56 -15.68 -12.62
CA HIS A 149 2.58 -15.23 -14.02
C HIS A 149 2.59 -13.70 -14.21
N CYS A 150 3.63 -13.03 -13.72
CA CYS A 150 3.82 -11.60 -13.91
C CYS A 150 3.99 -11.24 -15.40
N ASN A 151 3.28 -10.21 -15.86
CA ASN A 151 3.40 -9.69 -17.22
C ASN A 151 4.55 -8.66 -17.39
N GLY A 152 5.42 -8.53 -16.40
CA GLY A 152 6.52 -7.59 -16.39
C GLY A 152 6.18 -6.17 -15.92
N LYS A 153 4.89 -5.84 -15.70
CA LYS A 153 4.49 -4.56 -15.11
C LYS A 153 4.40 -4.71 -13.59
N ARG A 154 5.12 -3.85 -12.88
CA ARG A 154 5.23 -3.88 -11.42
C ARG A 154 4.97 -2.50 -10.84
N ALA A 155 4.35 -2.47 -9.66
CA ALA A 155 4.26 -1.29 -8.81
C ALA A 155 4.60 -1.68 -7.38
N ILE A 156 4.93 -0.68 -6.58
CA ILE A 156 5.26 -0.86 -5.18
C ILE A 156 4.51 0.20 -4.35
N ALA A 157 3.93 -0.21 -3.24
CA ALA A 157 3.27 0.71 -2.31
C ALA A 157 3.50 0.23 -0.87
N GLY A 158 3.42 1.15 0.09
CA GLY A 158 3.57 0.75 1.48
C GLY A 158 3.37 1.90 2.44
N LEU A 159 3.20 1.54 3.71
CA LEU A 159 2.96 2.49 4.80
C LEU A 159 4.17 2.55 5.76
N SER A 160 4.45 3.72 6.34
CA SER A 160 5.45 3.90 7.39
C SER A 160 6.83 3.31 7.01
N MET A 161 7.29 2.25 7.69
CA MET A 161 8.47 1.45 7.33
C MET A 161 8.37 0.94 5.88
N GLY A 162 7.21 0.40 5.47
CA GLY A 162 6.95 -0.03 4.10
C GLY A 162 6.89 1.13 3.11
N GLY A 163 6.50 2.33 3.58
CA GLY A 163 6.61 3.56 2.80
C GLY A 163 8.06 3.93 2.51
N PHE A 164 8.96 3.78 3.48
CA PHE A 164 10.40 3.89 3.26
C PHE A 164 10.90 2.85 2.24
N GLY A 165 10.54 1.56 2.44
CA GLY A 165 10.89 0.49 1.50
C GLY A 165 10.42 0.81 0.08
N THR A 166 9.20 1.32 -0.07
CA THR A 166 8.64 1.78 -1.36
C THR A 166 9.53 2.83 -2.03
N LEU A 167 9.88 3.88 -1.29
CA LEU A 167 10.72 4.96 -1.81
C LEU A 167 12.16 4.50 -2.10
N TRP A 168 12.71 3.67 -1.24
CA TRP A 168 14.06 3.12 -1.40
C TRP A 168 14.17 2.25 -2.64
N HIS A 169 13.35 1.21 -2.77
CA HIS A 169 13.41 0.28 -3.90
C HIS A 169 13.11 0.98 -5.23
N ALA A 170 12.08 1.84 -5.26
CA ALA A 170 11.72 2.55 -6.49
C ALA A 170 12.76 3.60 -6.91
N THR A 171 13.58 4.12 -5.99
CA THR A 171 14.65 5.04 -6.36
C THR A 171 15.97 4.32 -6.66
N LYS A 172 16.25 3.19 -6.03
CA LYS A 172 17.46 2.39 -6.24
C LYS A 172 17.37 1.52 -7.49
N PHE A 173 16.18 1.00 -7.79
CA PHE A 173 15.90 0.12 -8.93
C PHE A 173 14.80 0.70 -9.82
N PRO A 174 14.98 1.93 -10.35
CA PRO A 174 13.88 2.71 -10.93
C PRO A 174 13.21 2.06 -12.13
N THR A 175 13.93 1.24 -12.90
CA THR A 175 13.38 0.57 -14.10
C THR A 175 12.47 -0.62 -13.76
N LYS A 176 12.49 -1.11 -12.52
CA LYS A 176 11.69 -2.26 -12.10
C LYS A 176 10.20 -1.93 -11.94
N PHE A 177 9.87 -0.69 -11.59
CA PHE A 177 8.50 -0.29 -11.22
C PHE A 177 7.92 0.76 -12.17
N LYS A 178 6.60 0.71 -12.38
CA LYS A 178 5.84 1.71 -13.13
C LYS A 178 5.29 2.82 -12.24
N TYR A 179 5.04 2.50 -10.97
CA TYR A 179 4.50 3.43 -9.98
C TYR A 179 4.97 3.07 -8.58
N ALA A 180 5.16 4.09 -7.74
CA ALA A 180 5.48 3.95 -6.33
C ALA A 180 4.55 4.84 -5.48
N TYR A 181 3.82 4.26 -4.50
CA TYR A 181 2.90 4.99 -3.64
C TYR A 181 3.29 4.83 -2.17
N ALA A 182 3.81 5.88 -1.56
CA ALA A 182 4.26 5.88 -0.18
C ALA A 182 3.24 6.58 0.74
N MET A 183 2.80 5.88 1.78
CA MET A 183 1.77 6.32 2.74
C MET A 183 2.43 6.59 4.08
N SER A 184 2.40 7.84 4.56
CA SER A 184 3.08 8.26 5.80
C SER A 184 4.49 7.67 5.92
N PRO A 185 5.38 7.83 4.91
CA PRO A 185 6.65 7.13 4.89
C PRO A 185 7.62 7.67 5.95
N ALA A 186 8.45 6.80 6.53
CA ALA A 186 9.71 7.21 7.09
C ALA A 186 10.63 7.61 5.91
N ALA A 187 10.75 8.91 5.59
CA ALA A 187 11.38 9.37 4.35
C ALA A 187 12.90 9.10 4.28
N SER A 188 13.54 8.90 5.43
CA SER A 188 14.94 8.46 5.56
C SER A 188 15.10 7.66 6.83
N MET A 189 16.06 6.74 6.86
CA MET A 189 16.32 5.91 8.04
C MET A 189 17.79 5.60 8.19
N MET A 190 18.35 5.93 9.36
CA MET A 190 19.73 5.59 9.78
C MET A 190 20.79 5.84 8.68
N GLY A 191 20.73 7.01 8.05
CA GLY A 191 21.66 7.41 6.99
C GLY A 191 21.29 6.90 5.59
N MET A 192 20.28 6.05 5.46
CA MET A 192 19.72 5.64 4.18
C MET A 192 18.68 6.67 3.74
N ASP A 193 18.95 7.37 2.65
CA ASP A 193 18.11 8.45 2.12
C ASP A 193 17.87 8.23 0.62
N PRO A 194 16.61 8.03 0.18
CA PRO A 194 16.27 7.89 -1.23
C PRO A 194 16.79 9.00 -2.15
N LYS A 195 17.03 10.22 -1.59
CA LYS A 195 17.65 11.34 -2.34
C LYS A 195 19.05 11.00 -2.84
N THR A 196 19.78 10.14 -2.16
CA THR A 196 21.13 9.71 -2.60
C THR A 196 21.04 8.90 -3.88
N ASN A 197 20.07 7.98 -3.99
CA ASN A 197 19.82 7.19 -5.20
C ASN A 197 19.44 8.09 -6.38
N ILE A 198 18.54 9.05 -6.12
CA ILE A 198 18.12 10.03 -7.13
C ILE A 198 19.33 10.86 -7.60
N SER A 199 20.14 11.35 -6.67
CA SER A 199 21.31 12.18 -7.02
C SER A 199 22.35 11.42 -7.82
N ALA A 200 22.55 10.13 -7.53
CA ALA A 200 23.53 9.28 -8.20
C ALA A 200 23.10 8.86 -9.63
N ALA A 201 21.80 8.82 -9.92
CA ALA A 201 21.31 8.44 -11.25
C ALA A 201 21.71 9.49 -12.31
N THR A 202 22.26 9.05 -13.41
CA THR A 202 22.63 9.92 -14.54
C THR A 202 21.43 10.27 -15.43
N ASP A 203 20.50 9.35 -15.57
CA ASP A 203 19.26 9.54 -16.32
C ASP A 203 18.07 9.57 -15.34
N LYS A 204 17.38 10.69 -15.28
CA LYS A 204 16.21 10.86 -14.42
C LYS A 204 14.91 10.38 -15.06
N SER A 205 14.90 10.14 -16.36
CA SER A 205 13.70 9.66 -17.08
C SER A 205 13.35 8.20 -16.78
N VAL A 206 14.27 7.46 -16.18
CA VAL A 206 14.06 6.04 -15.81
C VAL A 206 13.22 5.85 -14.56
N PHE A 207 13.03 6.91 -13.75
CA PHE A 207 12.26 6.80 -12.53
C PHE A 207 10.76 6.60 -12.80
N PRO A 208 10.08 5.77 -12.00
CA PRO A 208 8.63 5.66 -12.06
C PRO A 208 7.96 6.97 -11.61
N ALA A 209 6.66 7.07 -11.79
CA ALA A 209 5.89 8.10 -11.13
C ALA A 209 5.66 7.74 -9.65
N PHE A 210 5.62 8.77 -8.80
CA PHE A 210 5.47 8.63 -7.35
C PHE A 210 4.22 9.35 -6.83
N THR A 211 3.69 8.87 -5.71
CA THR A 211 2.86 9.64 -4.79
C THR A 211 3.43 9.50 -3.38
N ILE A 212 3.51 10.61 -2.66
CA ILE A 212 3.77 10.65 -1.23
C ILE A 212 2.52 11.24 -0.56
N GLU A 213 1.81 10.43 0.22
CA GLU A 213 0.60 10.85 0.95
C GLU A 213 0.87 10.82 2.47
N VAL A 214 0.59 11.95 3.15
CA VAL A 214 0.85 12.13 4.59
C VAL A 214 -0.37 12.67 5.32
N GLY A 215 -0.51 12.31 6.59
CA GLY A 215 -1.52 12.84 7.49
C GLY A 215 -1.03 14.09 8.20
N LYS A 216 -1.85 15.15 8.26
CA LYS A 216 -1.50 16.39 8.96
C LYS A 216 -1.29 16.20 10.46
N GLN A 217 -1.98 15.22 11.06
CA GLN A 217 -1.88 14.85 12.48
C GLN A 217 -0.95 13.64 12.71
N ASP A 218 -0.13 13.30 11.71
CA ASP A 218 0.88 12.27 11.86
C ASP A 218 2.13 12.84 12.54
N TYR A 219 2.32 12.46 13.80
CA TYR A 219 3.47 12.86 14.62
C TYR A 219 4.49 11.72 14.81
N THR A 220 4.26 10.57 14.18
CA THR A 220 5.16 9.41 14.27
C THR A 220 6.31 9.50 13.29
N VAL A 221 6.02 9.97 12.07
CA VAL A 221 7.03 10.23 11.04
C VAL A 221 7.21 11.72 10.80
N ASN A 222 8.36 12.10 10.26
CA ASN A 222 8.65 13.50 9.97
C ASN A 222 8.13 13.90 8.59
N ASN A 223 6.94 14.49 8.52
CA ASN A 223 6.36 14.97 7.26
C ASN A 223 7.25 16.00 6.54
N SER A 224 8.05 16.79 7.28
CA SER A 224 9.00 17.72 6.69
C SER A 224 10.08 17.02 5.87
N ASP A 225 10.55 15.84 6.31
CA ASP A 225 11.55 15.08 5.56
C ASP A 225 10.93 14.42 4.31
N SER A 226 9.68 13.96 4.40
CA SER A 226 8.89 13.51 3.26
C SER A 226 8.70 14.63 2.22
N LYS A 227 8.41 15.85 2.69
CA LYS A 227 8.27 17.03 1.82
C LYS A 227 9.59 17.41 1.14
N LYS A 228 10.72 17.35 1.86
CA LYS A 228 12.06 17.57 1.27
C LYS A 228 12.39 16.55 0.20
N LEU A 229 12.00 15.29 0.38
CA LEU A 229 12.18 14.25 -0.64
C LEU A 229 11.31 14.54 -1.87
N TYR A 230 10.04 14.87 -1.68
CA TYR A 230 9.17 15.30 -2.76
C TYR A 230 9.78 16.49 -3.55
N ASP A 231 10.20 17.55 -2.84
CA ASP A 231 10.80 18.72 -3.50
C ASP A 231 12.09 18.33 -4.26
N HIS A 232 12.88 17.41 -3.74
CA HIS A 232 14.05 16.88 -4.41
C HIS A 232 13.69 16.10 -5.68
N MET A 233 12.63 15.27 -5.66
CA MET A 233 12.11 14.56 -6.84
C MET A 233 11.69 15.54 -7.94
N VAL A 234 10.83 16.51 -7.59
CA VAL A 234 10.33 17.51 -8.53
C VAL A 234 11.46 18.35 -9.13
N LYS A 235 12.42 18.79 -8.31
CA LYS A 235 13.60 19.52 -8.77
C LYS A 235 14.44 18.74 -9.80
N ASN A 236 14.43 17.41 -9.70
CA ASN A 236 15.15 16.51 -10.62
C ASN A 236 14.27 16.06 -11.82
N GLY A 237 13.08 16.65 -12.01
CA GLY A 237 12.18 16.32 -13.12
C GLY A 237 11.46 14.98 -12.97
N ILE A 238 11.46 14.39 -11.76
CA ILE A 238 10.76 13.12 -11.48
C ILE A 238 9.30 13.44 -11.17
N THR A 239 8.39 12.73 -11.82
CA THR A 239 6.94 12.88 -11.57
C THR A 239 6.61 12.38 -10.17
N CYS A 240 6.15 13.28 -9.32
CA CYS A 240 5.73 12.95 -7.97
C CYS A 240 4.53 13.82 -7.56
N ASP A 241 3.50 13.19 -7.00
CA ASP A 241 2.37 13.88 -6.39
C ASP A 241 2.59 13.98 -4.87
N TRP A 242 2.31 15.16 -4.31
CA TRP A 242 2.23 15.39 -2.88
C TRP A 242 0.78 15.47 -2.45
N VAL A 243 0.38 14.61 -1.52
CA VAL A 243 -0.97 14.61 -0.93
C VAL A 243 -0.84 14.77 0.57
N GLU A 244 -1.42 15.85 1.11
CA GLU A 244 -1.49 16.09 2.54
C GLU A 244 -2.95 16.29 2.93
N ARG A 245 -3.44 15.45 3.84
CA ARG A 245 -4.82 15.50 4.31
C ARG A 245 -4.94 15.23 5.79
N ASP A 246 -6.09 15.50 6.36
CA ASP A 246 -6.36 15.16 7.76
C ASP A 246 -6.24 13.65 7.99
N GLY A 247 -5.62 13.29 9.09
CA GLY A 247 -5.38 11.91 9.51
C GLY A 247 -4.09 11.74 10.29
N SER A 248 -3.98 10.60 10.98
CA SER A 248 -2.88 10.24 11.87
C SER A 248 -2.06 9.08 11.30
N HIS A 249 -1.09 8.59 12.08
CA HIS A 249 -0.28 7.42 11.73
C HIS A 249 -1.00 6.13 12.12
N ASP A 250 -2.09 5.79 11.44
CA ASP A 250 -2.99 4.72 11.82
C ASP A 250 -3.63 3.99 10.62
N TRP A 251 -4.20 2.83 10.90
CA TRP A 251 -4.85 2.01 9.89
C TRP A 251 -6.03 2.70 9.19
N PRO A 252 -6.91 3.48 9.86
CA PRO A 252 -7.94 4.24 9.16
C PRO A 252 -7.39 5.18 8.07
N PHE A 253 -6.26 5.84 8.34
CA PHE A 253 -5.60 6.68 7.34
C PHE A 253 -5.11 5.85 6.14
N TRP A 254 -4.42 4.74 6.39
CA TRP A 254 -3.85 3.90 5.33
C TRP A 254 -4.92 3.13 4.54
N GLN A 255 -6.01 2.69 5.18
CA GLN A 255 -7.17 2.12 4.49
C GLN A 255 -7.77 3.13 3.49
N ALA A 256 -7.81 4.42 3.83
CA ALA A 256 -8.28 5.46 2.94
C ALA A 256 -7.26 5.86 1.84
N CYS A 257 -5.97 5.55 2.01
CA CYS A 257 -4.95 5.72 0.97
C CYS A 257 -5.04 4.62 -0.10
N LEU A 258 -5.29 3.37 0.30
CA LEU A 258 -5.15 2.21 -0.58
C LEU A 258 -6.03 2.27 -1.85
N PRO A 259 -7.32 2.68 -1.80
CA PRO A 259 -8.12 2.82 -3.02
C PRO A 259 -7.52 3.80 -4.02
N LYS A 260 -6.99 4.92 -3.55
CA LYS A 260 -6.33 5.95 -4.38
C LYS A 260 -5.04 5.40 -5.01
N ALA A 261 -4.27 4.65 -4.21
CA ALA A 261 -3.07 3.98 -4.69
C ALA A 261 -3.40 2.98 -5.80
N LEU A 262 -4.42 2.13 -5.62
CA LEU A 262 -4.85 1.16 -6.64
C LEU A 262 -5.27 1.83 -7.94
N VAL A 263 -5.98 2.97 -7.87
CA VAL A 263 -6.38 3.74 -9.06
C VAL A 263 -5.16 4.24 -9.84
N LYS A 264 -4.21 4.91 -9.17
CA LYS A 264 -3.00 5.45 -9.82
C LYS A 264 -2.10 4.35 -10.35
N ILE A 265 -1.91 3.29 -9.58
CA ILE A 265 -1.14 2.11 -9.98
C ILE A 265 -1.78 1.44 -11.19
N GLY A 266 -3.09 1.19 -11.17
CA GLY A 266 -3.78 0.59 -12.30
C GLY A 266 -3.75 1.44 -13.57
N GLN A 267 -3.77 2.77 -13.45
CA GLN A 267 -3.56 3.68 -14.58
C GLN A 267 -2.16 3.54 -15.17
N SER A 268 -1.13 3.35 -14.35
CA SER A 268 0.25 3.16 -14.80
C SER A 268 0.47 1.82 -15.53
N PHE A 269 -0.45 0.89 -15.40
CA PHE A 269 -0.41 -0.43 -16.06
C PHE A 269 -1.11 -0.45 -17.43
N LYS A 270 -1.87 0.58 -17.75
CA LYS A 270 -2.49 0.72 -19.07
C LYS A 270 -1.48 1.22 -20.09
#